data_e3fee4fb27001b8d5529c17b248c1556
#
_entry.id   e3fee4fb27001b8d5529c17b248c1556
#
_cell.length_a   1.000
_cell.length_b   1.000
_cell.length_c   1.000
_cell.angle_alpha   90.00
_cell.angle_beta   90.00
_cell.angle_gamma   90.00
#
_symmetry.space_group_name_H-M   'P 1'
#
loop_
_entity.id
_entity.type
_entity.pdbx_description
1 polymer ?
#
loop_
_entity_poly.entity_id
_entity_poly.type
_entity_poly.pdbx_seq_one_letter_code
_entity_poly.pdbx_strand_id
1 'polypeptide(L)'
;LLVSYCETFGIKYRIIRLCNVYGSSDTKVSKKKNALQYLTGEVVNGRDINLYDGGENIRDFMHVEDVCRAMKMIIKESPTNDIINVGSGKPHKFVDIMSYVKDKTGSKSAFISVDPPEFHKVVQVQDMYLNVDKLKNLGFKPRYNIWDGLGILINNMREKENE
;
A
#
# COMPACT_ATOMS: atom_id res chain seq x y z
N LEU A 1 18.70 10.92 12.32
CA LEU A 1 19.94 10.11 12.35
C LEU A 1 20.56 10.00 10.94
N LEU A 2 19.88 9.45 9.91
CA LEU A 2 20.46 9.28 8.57
C LEU A 2 20.86 10.62 7.92
N VAL A 3 20.00 11.62 7.96
CA VAL A 3 20.29 12.97 7.43
C VAL A 3 21.52 13.56 8.10
N SER A 4 21.54 13.61 9.44
CA SER A 4 22.68 14.15 10.20
C SER A 4 23.99 13.43 9.88
N TYR A 5 23.93 12.10 9.74
CA TYR A 5 25.10 11.31 9.35
C TYR A 5 25.60 11.69 7.95
N CYS A 6 24.71 11.76 6.97
CA CYS A 6 25.08 12.13 5.61
C CYS A 6 25.66 13.55 5.52
N GLU A 7 25.07 14.50 6.24
CA GLU A 7 25.57 15.88 6.30
C GLU A 7 26.96 15.96 6.95
N THR A 8 27.17 15.23 8.06
CA THR A 8 28.46 15.21 8.75
C THR A 8 29.60 14.69 7.86
N PHE A 9 29.31 13.68 7.03
CA PHE A 9 30.32 13.02 6.19
C PHE A 9 30.29 13.44 4.72
N GLY A 10 29.51 14.46 4.36
CA GLY A 10 29.43 14.97 2.98
C GLY A 10 28.81 13.95 1.99
N ILE A 11 28.00 13.01 2.48
CA ILE A 11 27.36 11.97 1.66
C ILE A 11 26.06 12.51 1.06
N LYS A 12 25.96 12.48 -0.26
CA LYS A 12 24.71 12.83 -0.95
C LYS A 12 23.66 11.73 -0.77
N TYR A 13 22.42 12.14 -0.46
CA TYR A 13 21.33 11.18 -0.22
C TYR A 13 20.05 11.56 -0.96
N ARG A 14 19.17 10.58 -1.10
CA ARG A 14 17.74 10.74 -1.40
C ARG A 14 16.97 9.76 -0.51
N ILE A 15 16.13 10.28 0.36
CA ILE A 15 15.31 9.48 1.26
C ILE A 15 13.91 9.35 0.66
N ILE A 16 13.44 8.13 0.52
CA ILE A 16 12.11 7.83 0.00
C ILE A 16 11.24 7.31 1.14
N ARG A 17 10.09 7.96 1.36
CA ARG A 17 9.06 7.49 2.27
C ARG A 17 7.93 6.86 1.47
N LEU A 18 7.72 5.57 1.66
CA LEU A 18 6.72 4.81 0.93
C LEU A 18 5.37 4.82 1.66
N CYS A 19 4.26 4.88 0.91
CA CYS A 19 2.93 4.50 1.38
C CYS A 19 2.81 2.96 1.50
N ASN A 20 1.59 2.43 1.63
CA ASN A 20 1.38 0.98 1.57
C ASN A 20 1.57 0.49 0.13
N VAL A 21 2.61 -0.33 -0.07
CA VAL A 21 2.95 -0.89 -1.39
C VAL A 21 2.28 -2.26 -1.52
N TYR A 22 1.68 -2.52 -2.67
CA TYR A 22 1.07 -3.81 -2.99
C TYR A 22 1.40 -4.26 -4.42
N GLY A 23 1.23 -5.55 -4.70
CA GLY A 23 1.45 -6.11 -6.04
C GLY A 23 1.41 -7.64 -6.03
N SER A 24 1.40 -8.24 -7.22
CA SER A 24 1.16 -9.67 -7.43
C SER A 24 2.37 -10.57 -7.25
N SER A 25 3.57 -10.01 -7.14
CA SER A 25 4.83 -10.78 -7.11
C SER A 25 5.13 -11.45 -5.76
N ASP A 26 4.41 -11.12 -4.69
CA ASP A 26 4.59 -11.77 -3.38
C ASP A 26 3.86 -13.12 -3.36
N THR A 27 4.63 -14.20 -3.50
CA THR A 27 4.11 -15.57 -3.53
C THR A 27 3.76 -16.13 -2.14
N LYS A 28 4.21 -15.48 -1.06
CA LYS A 28 3.98 -15.91 0.32
C LYS A 28 3.24 -14.83 1.10
N VAL A 29 1.96 -14.69 0.80
CA VAL A 29 1.08 -13.77 1.55
C VAL A 29 0.88 -14.28 2.97
N SER A 30 1.08 -13.43 3.97
CA SER A 30 0.83 -13.77 5.37
C SER A 30 0.31 -12.57 6.16
N LYS A 31 -0.40 -12.83 7.26
CA LYS A 31 -0.88 -11.79 8.20
C LYS A 31 0.20 -10.79 8.64
N LYS A 32 1.46 -11.24 8.68
CA LYS A 32 2.59 -10.45 9.18
C LYS A 32 3.21 -9.52 8.15
N LYS A 33 2.85 -9.63 6.85
CA LYS A 33 3.49 -8.88 5.79
C LYS A 33 2.62 -7.71 5.30
N ASN A 34 1.57 -8.00 4.59
CA ASN A 34 0.74 -7.00 3.91
C ASN A 34 -0.73 -7.31 4.14
N ALA A 35 -1.38 -6.51 4.96
CA ALA A 35 -2.78 -6.71 5.32
C ALA A 35 -3.70 -6.68 4.08
N LEU A 36 -3.46 -5.76 3.12
CA LEU A 36 -4.26 -5.67 1.90
C LEU A 36 -4.22 -6.98 1.11
N GLN A 37 -3.01 -7.48 0.81
CA GLN A 37 -2.88 -8.71 0.02
C GLN A 37 -3.40 -9.93 0.78
N TYR A 38 -3.13 -10.02 2.08
CA TYR A 38 -3.61 -11.13 2.90
C TYR A 38 -5.14 -11.17 2.94
N LEU A 39 -5.79 -10.05 3.27
CA LEU A 39 -7.24 -10.00 3.38
C LEU A 39 -7.94 -10.12 2.00
N THR A 40 -7.32 -9.62 0.94
CA THR A 40 -7.78 -9.88 -0.43
C THR A 40 -7.80 -11.38 -0.72
N GLY A 41 -6.74 -12.11 -0.36
CA GLY A 41 -6.70 -13.57 -0.52
C GLY A 41 -7.76 -14.29 0.30
N GLU A 42 -8.01 -13.86 1.55
CA GLU A 42 -9.09 -14.43 2.36
C GLU A 42 -10.45 -14.23 1.69
N VAL A 43 -10.74 -13.03 1.18
CA VAL A 43 -12.00 -12.73 0.50
C VAL A 43 -12.14 -13.50 -0.82
N VAL A 44 -11.07 -13.61 -1.62
CA VAL A 44 -11.05 -14.42 -2.85
C VAL A 44 -11.43 -15.87 -2.54
N ASN A 45 -10.92 -16.40 -1.43
CA ASN A 45 -11.19 -17.77 -0.96
C ASN A 45 -12.53 -17.93 -0.23
N GLY A 46 -13.36 -16.91 -0.20
CA GLY A 46 -14.69 -16.97 0.46
C GLY A 46 -14.63 -17.02 1.99
N ARG A 47 -13.48 -16.70 2.60
CA ARG A 47 -13.31 -16.69 4.06
C ARG A 47 -13.70 -15.34 4.66
N ASP A 48 -14.30 -15.37 5.83
CA ASP A 48 -14.62 -14.16 6.60
C ASP A 48 -13.35 -13.45 7.04
N ILE A 49 -13.41 -12.12 7.13
CA ILE A 49 -12.27 -11.29 7.51
C ILE A 49 -12.58 -10.39 8.71
N ASN A 50 -11.58 -10.23 9.57
CA ASN A 50 -11.64 -9.28 10.68
C ASN A 50 -11.07 -7.94 10.24
N LEU A 51 -11.84 -6.87 10.44
CA LEU A 51 -11.43 -5.50 10.18
C LEU A 51 -11.32 -4.74 11.49
N TYR A 52 -10.13 -4.22 11.79
CA TYR A 52 -9.95 -3.34 12.94
C TYR A 52 -10.77 -2.07 12.77
N ASP A 53 -11.52 -1.68 13.80
CA ASP A 53 -12.42 -0.53 13.81
C ASP A 53 -13.36 -0.52 12.58
N GLY A 54 -13.84 -1.72 12.16
CA GLY A 54 -14.70 -1.86 10.99
C GLY A 54 -14.03 -1.52 9.65
N GLY A 55 -12.72 -1.27 9.62
CA GLY A 55 -11.98 -0.88 8.42
C GLY A 55 -12.13 0.58 8.02
N GLU A 56 -12.60 1.44 8.93
CA GLU A 56 -12.81 2.88 8.68
C GLU A 56 -11.50 3.67 8.49
N ASN A 57 -10.37 3.12 8.93
CA ASN A 57 -9.06 3.76 8.82
C ASN A 57 -8.68 4.08 7.36
N ILE A 58 -8.23 5.31 7.14
CA ILE A 58 -7.80 5.79 5.82
C ILE A 58 -6.35 5.39 5.55
N ARG A 59 -6.09 4.90 4.34
CA ARG A 59 -4.76 4.51 3.87
C ARG A 59 -4.49 4.99 2.44
N ASP A 60 -3.20 5.14 2.13
CA ASP A 60 -2.68 5.37 0.79
C ASP A 60 -2.01 4.10 0.29
N PHE A 61 -2.33 3.71 -0.94
CA PHE A 61 -1.81 2.50 -1.58
C PHE A 61 -1.24 2.81 -2.95
N MET A 62 -0.10 2.17 -3.27
CA MET A 62 0.53 2.30 -4.58
C MET A 62 0.98 0.94 -5.09
N HIS A 63 0.73 0.67 -6.36
CA HIS A 63 1.18 -0.57 -6.99
C HIS A 63 2.72 -0.60 -7.06
N VAL A 64 3.32 -1.77 -6.82
CA VAL A 64 4.77 -1.95 -6.74
C VAL A 64 5.51 -1.49 -8.00
N GLU A 65 4.95 -1.70 -9.18
CA GLU A 65 5.55 -1.23 -10.43
C GLU A 65 5.64 0.31 -10.50
N ASP A 66 4.62 1.00 -10.01
CA ASP A 66 4.65 2.46 -9.93
C ASP A 66 5.66 2.95 -8.88
N VAL A 67 5.81 2.24 -7.77
CA VAL A 67 6.87 2.52 -6.80
C VAL A 67 8.25 2.40 -7.46
N CYS A 68 8.51 1.31 -8.19
CA CYS A 68 9.78 1.12 -8.90
C CYS A 68 10.04 2.22 -9.94
N ARG A 69 9.01 2.64 -10.67
CA ARG A 69 9.09 3.76 -11.63
C ARG A 69 9.41 5.08 -10.94
N ALA A 70 8.72 5.35 -9.82
CA ALA A 70 8.96 6.55 -9.02
C ALA A 70 10.40 6.58 -8.48
N MET A 71 10.88 5.46 -7.92
CA MET A 71 12.26 5.34 -7.44
C MET A 71 13.28 5.61 -8.55
N LYS A 72 13.08 5.02 -9.73
CA LYS A 72 13.95 5.26 -10.90
C LYS A 72 13.97 6.74 -11.31
N MET A 73 12.81 7.39 -11.31
CA MET A 73 12.70 8.82 -11.62
C MET A 73 13.41 9.67 -10.56
N ILE A 74 13.18 9.41 -9.28
CA ILE A 74 13.82 10.12 -8.17
C ILE A 74 15.34 10.04 -8.26
N ILE A 75 15.90 8.86 -8.54
CA ILE A 75 17.34 8.66 -8.67
C ILE A 75 17.92 9.54 -9.79
N LYS A 76 17.21 9.69 -10.90
CA LYS A 76 17.69 10.42 -12.08
C LYS A 76 17.45 11.92 -12.00
N GLU A 77 16.29 12.35 -11.50
CA GLU A 77 15.74 13.67 -11.76
C GLU A 77 15.61 14.53 -10.51
N SER A 78 15.57 13.92 -9.30
CA SER A 78 15.42 14.72 -8.09
C SER A 78 16.73 15.34 -7.62
N PRO A 79 16.69 16.48 -6.94
CA PRO A 79 17.83 17.01 -6.23
C PRO A 79 18.40 15.99 -5.25
N THR A 80 19.71 16.08 -4.97
CA THR A 80 20.32 15.36 -3.84
C THR A 80 19.96 16.04 -2.52
N ASN A 81 20.12 15.32 -1.43
CA ASN A 81 19.86 15.78 -0.07
C ASN A 81 18.39 16.15 0.15
N ASP A 82 17.48 15.35 -0.41
CA ASP A 82 16.04 15.56 -0.30
C ASP A 82 15.31 14.33 0.22
N ILE A 83 14.10 14.58 0.75
CA ILE A 83 13.15 13.56 1.24
C ILE A 83 11.89 13.65 0.39
N ILE A 84 11.52 12.55 -0.25
CA ILE A 84 10.40 12.50 -1.19
C ILE A 84 9.44 11.39 -0.77
N ASN A 85 8.17 11.75 -0.62
CA ASN A 85 7.10 10.79 -0.39
C ASN A 85 6.70 10.12 -1.71
N VAL A 86 6.59 8.80 -1.69
CA VAL A 86 6.15 7.98 -2.82
C VAL A 86 4.88 7.25 -2.44
N GLY A 87 3.78 7.69 -3.02
CA GLY A 87 2.43 7.19 -2.79
C GLY A 87 1.50 7.68 -3.89
N SER A 88 0.24 7.29 -3.82
CA SER A 88 -0.79 7.79 -4.73
C SER A 88 -1.27 9.19 -4.32
N GLY A 89 -1.13 9.53 -3.05
CA GLY A 89 -1.69 10.73 -2.43
C GLY A 89 -3.22 10.73 -2.38
N LYS A 90 -3.85 9.57 -2.56
CA LYS A 90 -5.31 9.40 -2.52
C LYS A 90 -5.71 8.63 -1.27
N PRO A 91 -6.57 9.23 -0.43
CA PRO A 91 -7.11 8.56 0.74
C PRO A 91 -8.17 7.53 0.34
N HIS A 92 -8.10 6.32 0.92
CA HIS A 92 -9.12 5.29 0.77
C HIS A 92 -9.42 4.67 2.13
N LYS A 93 -10.70 4.51 2.48
CA LYS A 93 -11.09 3.68 3.62
C LYS A 93 -10.78 2.23 3.30
N PHE A 94 -10.26 1.50 4.27
CA PHE A 94 -9.87 0.11 4.05
C PHE A 94 -11.09 -0.78 3.78
N VAL A 95 -12.23 -0.50 4.41
CA VAL A 95 -13.49 -1.19 4.19
C VAL A 95 -14.01 -1.04 2.75
N ASP A 96 -13.84 0.15 2.13
CA ASP A 96 -14.26 0.37 0.74
C ASP A 96 -13.45 -0.49 -0.23
N ILE A 97 -12.15 -0.62 0.06
CA ILE A 97 -11.24 -1.49 -0.71
C ILE A 97 -11.69 -2.96 -0.60
N MET A 98 -11.98 -3.43 0.62
CA MET A 98 -12.43 -4.82 0.82
C MET A 98 -13.81 -5.07 0.21
N SER A 99 -14.71 -4.08 0.26
CA SER A 99 -16.03 -4.16 -0.40
C SER A 99 -15.88 -4.30 -1.91
N TYR A 100 -15.01 -3.52 -2.53
CA TYR A 100 -14.69 -3.69 -3.95
C TYR A 100 -14.16 -5.09 -4.27
N VAL A 101 -13.25 -5.62 -3.45
CA VAL A 101 -12.74 -6.99 -3.64
C VAL A 101 -13.86 -8.03 -3.55
N LYS A 102 -14.73 -7.90 -2.55
CA LYS A 102 -15.89 -8.78 -2.35
C LYS A 102 -16.82 -8.75 -3.56
N ASP A 103 -17.19 -7.57 -4.04
CA ASP A 103 -18.07 -7.39 -5.20
C ASP A 103 -17.43 -7.94 -6.48
N LYS A 104 -16.15 -7.66 -6.70
CA LYS A 104 -15.41 -8.10 -7.88
C LYS A 104 -15.24 -9.62 -7.94
N THR A 105 -15.17 -10.27 -6.77
CA THR A 105 -15.01 -11.72 -6.67
C THR A 105 -16.33 -12.48 -6.60
N GLY A 106 -17.43 -11.81 -6.27
CA GLY A 106 -18.71 -12.43 -5.95
C GLY A 106 -18.67 -13.19 -4.60
N SER A 107 -17.70 -12.88 -3.74
CA SER A 107 -17.50 -13.55 -2.47
C SER A 107 -18.65 -13.28 -1.50
N LYS A 108 -18.99 -14.29 -0.68
CA LYS A 108 -19.96 -14.17 0.41
C LYS A 108 -19.31 -13.88 1.77
N SER A 109 -18.00 -13.61 1.81
CA SER A 109 -17.25 -13.34 3.04
C SER A 109 -17.93 -12.28 3.89
N ALA A 110 -18.05 -12.52 5.17
CA ALA A 110 -18.49 -11.52 6.14
C ALA A 110 -17.31 -10.64 6.58
N PHE A 111 -17.60 -9.37 6.84
CA PHE A 111 -16.65 -8.43 7.42
C PHE A 111 -17.01 -8.25 8.90
N ILE A 112 -16.12 -8.67 9.77
CA ILE A 112 -16.33 -8.66 11.22
C ILE A 112 -15.53 -7.50 11.80
N SER A 113 -16.21 -6.53 12.39
CA SER A 113 -15.55 -5.45 13.10
C SER A 113 -14.98 -5.98 14.41
N VAL A 114 -13.70 -5.73 14.64
CA VAL A 114 -13.01 -6.12 15.87
C VAL A 114 -12.16 -4.98 16.41
N ASP A 115 -12.00 -4.93 17.72
CA ASP A 115 -11.09 -3.98 18.34
C ASP A 115 -9.63 -4.30 17.99
N PRO A 116 -8.80 -3.29 17.66
CA PRO A 116 -7.38 -3.52 17.47
C PRO A 116 -6.71 -3.92 18.80
N PRO A 117 -5.70 -4.80 18.76
CA PRO A 117 -4.89 -5.11 19.93
C PRO A 117 -4.29 -3.84 20.56
N GLU A 118 -4.09 -3.84 21.88
CA GLU A 118 -3.58 -2.66 22.62
C GLU A 118 -2.29 -2.09 22.02
N PHE A 119 -1.36 -2.95 21.60
CA PHE A 119 -0.15 -2.50 20.91
C PHE A 119 -0.48 -1.69 19.65
N HIS A 120 -1.46 -2.11 18.86
CA HIS A 120 -1.88 -1.37 17.65
C HIS A 120 -2.52 -0.04 17.98
N LYS A 121 -3.31 0.04 19.06
CA LYS A 121 -3.92 1.31 19.51
C LYS A 121 -2.87 2.37 19.82
N VAL A 122 -1.72 1.96 20.37
CA VAL A 122 -0.62 2.86 20.74
C VAL A 122 0.25 3.26 19.56
N VAL A 123 0.57 2.32 18.66
CA VAL A 123 1.59 2.54 17.59
C VAL A 123 0.98 2.81 16.22
N GLN A 124 -0.29 2.49 16.01
CA GLN A 124 -0.92 2.62 14.70
C GLN A 124 -1.45 4.04 14.48
N VAL A 125 -1.01 4.67 13.40
CA VAL A 125 -1.62 5.91 12.92
C VAL A 125 -3.00 5.57 12.37
N GLN A 126 -4.05 6.24 12.89
CA GLN A 126 -5.44 6.00 12.46
C GLN A 126 -5.61 6.26 10.96
N ASP A 127 -5.24 7.46 10.52
CA ASP A 127 -5.34 7.85 9.11
C ASP A 127 -3.96 8.22 8.57
N MET A 128 -3.59 7.63 7.44
CA MET A 128 -2.31 7.90 6.79
C MET A 128 -2.46 7.91 5.28
N TYR A 129 -2.24 9.06 4.68
CA TYR A 129 -1.96 9.22 3.26
C TYR A 129 -0.88 10.29 3.07
N LEU A 130 -0.15 10.19 1.98
CA LEU A 130 1.06 11.00 1.79
C LEU A 130 0.76 12.25 0.95
N ASN A 131 1.36 13.38 1.36
CA ASN A 131 1.53 14.50 0.43
C ASN A 131 2.63 14.12 -0.58
N VAL A 132 2.26 14.06 -1.85
CA VAL A 132 3.11 13.63 -2.97
C VAL A 132 3.45 14.75 -3.95
N ASP A 133 3.33 16.01 -3.54
CA ASP A 133 3.53 17.16 -4.43
C ASP A 133 4.95 17.21 -5.01
N LYS A 134 5.96 16.87 -4.23
CA LYS A 134 7.34 16.77 -4.75
C LYS A 134 7.45 15.74 -5.89
N LEU A 135 6.82 14.58 -5.73
CA LEU A 135 6.81 13.53 -6.75
C LEU A 135 6.06 13.98 -8.01
N LYS A 136 4.91 14.66 -7.84
CA LYS A 136 4.15 15.24 -8.95
C LYS A 136 4.95 16.32 -9.69
N ASN A 137 5.67 17.17 -8.96
CA ASN A 137 6.48 18.23 -9.54
C ASN A 137 7.67 17.68 -10.37
N LEU A 138 8.13 16.45 -10.10
CA LEU A 138 9.06 15.74 -10.97
C LEU A 138 8.39 15.20 -12.25
N GLY A 139 7.09 15.38 -12.43
CA GLY A 139 6.33 14.88 -13.59
C GLY A 139 5.82 13.45 -13.45
N PHE A 140 5.94 12.83 -12.27
CA PHE A 140 5.48 11.47 -12.06
C PHE A 140 3.96 11.36 -12.12
N LYS A 141 3.49 10.35 -12.86
CA LYS A 141 2.07 9.96 -12.93
C LYS A 141 1.96 8.45 -12.69
N PRO A 142 1.18 8.00 -11.69
CA PRO A 142 0.88 6.58 -11.51
C PRO A 142 0.20 6.00 -12.77
N ARG A 143 0.53 4.76 -13.11
CA ARG A 143 -0.14 3.98 -14.16
C ARG A 143 -1.40 3.30 -13.65
N TYR A 144 -1.34 2.86 -12.39
CA TYR A 144 -2.42 2.12 -11.75
C TYR A 144 -3.11 2.98 -10.70
N ASN A 145 -4.42 3.09 -10.76
CA ASN A 145 -5.20 3.44 -9.59
C ASN A 145 -5.40 2.19 -8.71
N ILE A 146 -5.94 2.35 -7.51
CA ILE A 146 -6.10 1.23 -6.57
C ILE A 146 -7.01 0.13 -7.14
N TRP A 147 -8.05 0.50 -7.87
CA TRP A 147 -9.07 -0.41 -8.40
C TRP A 147 -8.51 -1.27 -9.53
N ASP A 148 -7.75 -0.68 -10.43
CA ASP A 148 -7.07 -1.41 -11.52
C ASP A 148 -6.04 -2.38 -10.95
N GLY A 149 -5.23 -1.92 -9.99
CA GLY A 149 -4.21 -2.75 -9.36
C GLY A 149 -4.79 -3.91 -8.53
N LEU A 150 -5.94 -3.69 -7.87
CA LEU A 150 -6.66 -4.77 -7.19
C LEU A 150 -7.23 -5.79 -8.18
N GLY A 151 -7.73 -5.34 -9.33
CA GLY A 151 -8.17 -6.24 -10.39
C GLY A 151 -7.06 -7.20 -10.83
N ILE A 152 -5.85 -6.67 -11.05
CA ILE A 152 -4.67 -7.48 -11.38
C ILE A 152 -4.34 -8.46 -10.23
N LEU A 153 -4.34 -7.97 -9.00
CA LEU A 153 -4.03 -8.80 -7.82
C LEU A 153 -5.01 -9.97 -7.67
N ILE A 154 -6.31 -9.71 -7.81
CA ILE A 154 -7.38 -10.73 -7.73
C ILE A 154 -7.20 -11.79 -8.82
N ASN A 155 -6.96 -11.39 -10.06
CA ASN A 155 -6.76 -12.31 -11.17
C ASN A 155 -5.55 -13.23 -10.92
N ASN A 156 -4.43 -12.68 -10.51
CA ASN A 156 -3.24 -13.46 -10.19
C ASN A 156 -3.43 -14.43 -9.00
N MET A 157 -4.28 -14.09 -8.03
CA MET A 157 -4.60 -14.99 -6.92
C MET A 157 -5.44 -16.17 -7.39
N ARG A 158 -6.41 -15.95 -8.30
CA ARG A 158 -7.26 -17.00 -8.87
C ARG A 158 -6.51 -17.95 -9.78
N GLU A 159 -5.56 -17.45 -10.56
CA GLU A 159 -4.72 -18.29 -11.44
C GLU A 159 -3.88 -19.28 -10.64
N LYS A 160 -3.31 -18.83 -9.52
CA LYS A 160 -2.48 -19.68 -8.64
C LYS A 160 -3.26 -20.76 -7.86
N GLU A 161 -4.57 -20.62 -7.73
CA GLU A 161 -5.42 -21.65 -7.10
C GLU A 161 -5.79 -22.76 -8.08
N ASN A 162 -5.61 -22.53 -9.38
CA ASN A 162 -5.90 -23.50 -10.42
C ASN A 162 -4.67 -24.31 -10.89
N GLU A 163 -3.49 -23.98 -10.35
CA GLU A 163 -2.23 -24.71 -10.54
C GLU A 163 -1.95 -25.69 -9.37
#